data_5c4481c30ef9896fa2d934bb629072b5
#
_entry.id   5c4481c30ef9896fa2d934bb629072b5
#
_cell.length_a   1.000
_cell.length_b   1.000
_cell.length_c   1.000
_cell.angle_alpha   90.00
_cell.angle_beta   90.00
_cell.angle_gamma   90.00
#
_symmetry.space_group_name_H-M   'P 1'
#
loop_
_entity.id
_entity.type
_entity.pdbx_description
1 polymer ?
#
loop_
_entity_poly.entity_id
_entity_poly.type
_entity_poly.pdbx_seq_one_letter_code
_entity_poly.pdbx_strand_id
1 'polypeptide(L)'
;VATYGPGSRFTMTDRGRPALRRSADTFEVGPSRLHWTGTQLIIDINEWGAPPMVTPVRGQIILTPQAVTGMEVMLTPDAAHIWRPFAPTCHIAVNLTQGHQWEGHGYFDSNFGSRALEQDFDFWTWGRYPMQDRALCIYDATRRDGTTLDLAVEIDSAGEVVETTAPPRTRFARSLWQVTRETRADAGTMPRQRLNMLDAPFYSRSLVETRINGEATTGVHEALDLRRFRQPLLKPMLAVRVPRRAGWTFTD
;
A
#
# COMPACT_ATOMS: atom_id res chain seq x y z
N VAL A 1 10.40 0.83 4.03
CA VAL A 1 10.33 2.05 3.20
C VAL A 1 10.75 1.70 1.77
N ALA A 2 10.06 2.24 0.79
CA ALA A 2 10.43 2.15 -0.61
C ALA A 2 10.30 3.53 -1.26
N THR A 3 11.33 3.96 -1.98
CA THR A 3 11.30 5.13 -2.83
C THR A 3 11.42 4.69 -4.28
N TYR A 4 10.78 5.40 -5.19
CA TYR A 4 10.71 5.03 -6.60
C TYR A 4 11.24 6.16 -7.48
N GLY A 5 11.65 5.83 -8.71
CA GLY A 5 12.29 6.77 -9.63
C GLY A 5 13.81 6.78 -9.49
N PRO A 6 14.48 7.85 -9.98
CA PRO A 6 15.94 7.96 -9.89
C PRO A 6 16.43 7.88 -8.44
N GLY A 7 17.46 7.09 -8.20
CA GLY A 7 17.99 6.89 -6.84
C GLY A 7 17.10 6.05 -5.91
N SER A 8 16.15 5.28 -6.45
CA SER A 8 15.21 4.45 -5.69
C SER A 8 15.90 3.59 -4.62
N ARG A 9 15.20 3.41 -3.50
CA ARG A 9 15.65 2.58 -2.37
C ARG A 9 14.53 1.67 -1.94
N PHE A 10 14.91 0.51 -1.43
CA PHE A 10 14.00 -0.44 -0.83
C PHE A 10 14.60 -0.94 0.48
N THR A 11 13.87 -0.74 1.57
CA THR A 11 14.20 -1.32 2.87
C THR A 11 12.95 -1.95 3.46
N MET A 12 13.06 -3.21 3.79
CA MET A 12 12.07 -3.95 4.54
C MET A 12 12.81 -4.92 5.45
N THR A 13 12.62 -4.78 6.74
CA THR A 13 13.36 -5.55 7.75
C THR A 13 12.37 -6.26 8.64
N ASP A 14 12.49 -7.57 8.75
CA ASP A 14 11.69 -8.38 9.67
C ASP A 14 12.29 -8.26 11.08
N ARG A 15 11.45 -7.88 12.06
CA ARG A 15 11.86 -7.64 13.45
C ARG A 15 10.89 -8.32 14.41
N GLY A 16 11.45 -8.99 15.40
CA GLY A 16 10.68 -9.67 16.42
C GLY A 16 10.06 -8.71 17.44
N ARG A 17 9.14 -9.23 18.23
CA ARG A 17 8.40 -8.49 19.28
C ARG A 17 9.26 -7.63 20.21
N PRO A 18 10.48 -8.04 20.65
CA PRO A 18 11.32 -7.19 21.48
C PRO A 18 11.78 -5.88 20.84
N ALA A 19 11.72 -5.79 19.50
CA ALA A 19 12.02 -4.56 18.76
C ALA A 19 10.78 -3.68 18.53
N LEU A 20 9.64 -4.05 19.09
CA LEU A 20 8.37 -3.33 18.98
C LEU A 20 8.04 -2.62 20.29
N ARG A 21 7.77 -1.31 20.21
CA ARG A 21 7.16 -0.52 21.29
C ARG A 21 5.97 0.24 20.71
N ARG A 22 4.90 0.34 21.50
CA ARG A 22 3.71 1.09 21.10
C ARG A 22 3.02 1.73 22.29
N SER A 23 2.47 2.91 22.08
CA SER A 23 1.52 3.60 22.95
C SER A 23 0.28 4.00 22.14
N ALA A 24 -0.53 4.90 22.68
CA ALA A 24 -1.70 5.43 21.95
C ALA A 24 -1.29 6.29 20.74
N ASP A 25 -0.16 6.95 20.81
CA ASP A 25 0.32 7.95 19.84
C ASP A 25 1.66 7.60 19.18
N THR A 26 2.30 6.53 19.62
CA THR A 26 3.65 6.18 19.17
C THR A 26 3.73 4.69 18.80
N PHE A 27 4.39 4.42 17.67
CA PHE A 27 4.68 3.08 17.19
C PHE A 27 6.14 3.02 16.75
N GLU A 28 6.96 2.28 17.47
CA GLU A 28 8.39 2.11 17.19
C GLU A 28 8.67 0.68 16.74
N VAL A 29 9.39 0.54 15.64
CA VAL A 29 9.87 -0.75 15.14
C VAL A 29 11.36 -0.67 14.89
N GLY A 30 12.14 -1.25 15.79
CA GLY A 30 13.60 -1.11 15.77
C GLY A 30 14.01 0.36 15.87
N PRO A 31 14.82 0.88 14.93
CA PRO A 31 15.31 2.25 14.99
C PRO A 31 14.39 3.29 14.36
N SER A 32 13.25 2.89 13.84
CA SER A 32 12.28 3.77 13.17
C SER A 32 11.02 3.95 14.01
N ARG A 33 10.39 5.11 13.91
CA ARG A 33 9.26 5.49 14.74
C ARG A 33 8.19 6.22 13.93
N LEU A 34 6.93 5.94 14.25
CA LEU A 34 5.76 6.73 13.88
C LEU A 34 5.24 7.42 15.14
N HIS A 35 4.97 8.71 15.08
CA HIS A 35 4.43 9.48 16.19
C HIS A 35 3.28 10.37 15.70
N TRP A 36 2.12 10.25 16.35
CA TRP A 36 0.94 11.07 16.13
C TRP A 36 0.93 12.26 17.09
N THR A 37 0.92 13.47 16.54
CA THR A 37 0.93 14.71 17.33
C THR A 37 -0.46 15.22 17.72
N GLY A 38 -1.52 14.55 17.23
CA GLY A 38 -2.90 15.03 17.26
C GLY A 38 -3.37 15.64 15.93
N THR A 39 -2.44 16.10 15.10
CA THR A 39 -2.74 16.70 13.78
C THR A 39 -1.86 16.16 12.65
N GLN A 40 -0.70 15.63 12.96
CA GLN A 40 0.28 15.12 11.99
C GLN A 40 0.82 13.77 12.41
N LEU A 41 1.06 12.90 11.45
CA LEU A 41 1.85 11.69 11.63
C LEU A 41 3.29 11.97 11.21
N ILE A 42 4.21 11.94 12.17
CA ILE A 42 5.63 12.08 11.95
C ILE A 42 6.25 10.69 11.88
N ILE A 43 6.97 10.40 10.82
CA ILE A 43 7.63 9.12 10.59
C ILE A 43 9.13 9.33 10.51
N ASP A 44 9.84 8.97 11.58
CA ASP A 44 11.29 8.99 11.64
C ASP A 44 11.84 7.66 11.11
N ILE A 45 12.65 7.73 10.08
CA ILE A 45 13.22 6.57 9.41
C ILE A 45 14.72 6.49 9.67
N ASN A 46 15.19 5.34 10.14
CA ASN A 46 16.60 5.04 10.31
C ASN A 46 16.86 3.58 9.95
N GLU A 47 16.85 3.28 8.67
CA GLU A 47 16.94 1.92 8.16
C GLU A 47 18.10 1.74 7.19
N TRP A 48 18.34 0.49 6.82
CA TRP A 48 19.30 0.09 5.78
C TRP A 48 18.57 -0.58 4.63
N GLY A 49 18.95 -0.23 3.42
CA GLY A 49 18.42 -0.86 2.22
C GLY A 49 18.62 -2.36 2.21
N ALA A 50 17.70 -3.07 1.53
CA ALA A 50 17.85 -4.49 1.29
C ALA A 50 18.85 -4.75 0.14
N PRO A 51 19.53 -5.90 0.14
CA PRO A 51 20.38 -6.28 -0.99
C PRO A 51 19.67 -6.14 -2.35
N PRO A 52 20.41 -5.81 -3.43
CA PRO A 52 21.87 -5.68 -3.52
C PRO A 52 22.42 -4.32 -3.08
N MET A 53 21.58 -3.31 -2.84
CA MET A 53 22.03 -1.95 -2.50
C MET A 53 21.83 -1.67 -1.00
N VAL A 54 22.76 -2.13 -0.19
CA VAL A 54 22.77 -1.93 1.26
C VAL A 54 23.27 -0.52 1.58
N THR A 55 22.39 0.46 1.51
CA THR A 55 22.67 1.86 1.82
C THR A 55 21.75 2.37 2.92
N PRO A 56 22.15 3.36 3.74
CA PRO A 56 21.27 3.92 4.75
C PRO A 56 20.09 4.65 4.10
N VAL A 57 18.92 4.49 4.72
CA VAL A 57 17.71 5.25 4.42
C VAL A 57 17.31 5.96 5.70
N ARG A 58 17.52 7.26 5.76
CA ARG A 58 17.31 8.06 6.98
C ARG A 58 16.60 9.35 6.67
N GLY A 59 15.88 9.86 7.64
CA GLY A 59 15.20 11.14 7.56
C GLY A 59 13.79 11.05 8.09
N GLN A 60 12.96 11.96 7.64
CA GLN A 60 11.62 12.15 8.17
C GLN A 60 10.59 12.27 7.06
N ILE A 61 9.42 11.71 7.30
CA ILE A 61 8.22 11.94 6.52
C ILE A 61 7.17 12.52 7.45
N ILE A 62 6.54 13.61 7.03
CA ILE A 62 5.43 14.24 7.75
C ILE A 62 4.18 14.10 6.89
N LEU A 63 3.16 13.50 7.45
CA LEU A 63 1.86 13.32 6.83
C LEU A 63 0.84 14.14 7.60
N THR A 64 0.19 15.08 6.90
CA THR A 64 -0.84 15.97 7.44
C THR A 64 -2.18 15.59 6.81
N PRO A 65 -3.06 14.84 7.51
CA PRO A 65 -4.39 14.53 7.02
C PRO A 65 -5.22 15.79 6.83
N GLN A 66 -6.04 15.83 5.79
CA GLN A 66 -7.13 16.79 5.68
C GLN A 66 -8.26 16.40 6.63
N ALA A 67 -8.53 15.08 6.71
CA ALA A 67 -9.42 14.49 7.69
C ALA A 67 -8.96 13.07 8.05
N VAL A 68 -9.40 12.59 9.20
CA VAL A 68 -9.18 11.19 9.62
C VAL A 68 -10.53 10.49 9.62
N THR A 69 -10.63 9.37 8.87
CA THR A 69 -11.89 8.61 8.80
C THR A 69 -11.94 7.54 9.89
N GLY A 70 -13.17 7.23 10.32
CA GLY A 70 -13.44 6.07 11.17
C GLY A 70 -13.85 4.81 10.40
N MET A 71 -13.69 4.80 9.08
CA MET A 71 -14.13 3.71 8.23
C MET A 71 -13.35 2.42 8.50
N GLU A 72 -14.07 1.31 8.61
CA GLU A 72 -13.54 -0.05 8.62
C GLU A 72 -14.27 -0.90 7.60
N VAL A 73 -13.53 -1.60 6.77
CA VAL A 73 -14.08 -2.51 5.77
C VAL A 73 -13.64 -3.93 6.07
N MET A 74 -14.61 -4.80 6.28
CA MET A 74 -14.38 -6.23 6.38
C MET A 74 -14.12 -6.81 4.99
N LEU A 75 -12.90 -7.25 4.73
CA LEU A 75 -12.52 -7.86 3.45
C LEU A 75 -12.96 -9.33 3.36
N THR A 76 -13.28 -9.94 4.52
CA THR A 76 -13.85 -11.29 4.64
C THR A 76 -15.09 -11.25 5.52
N PRO A 77 -16.09 -12.14 5.30
CA PRO A 77 -17.34 -12.13 6.07
C PRO A 77 -17.16 -12.31 7.58
N ASP A 78 -16.09 -12.97 8.00
CA ASP A 78 -15.75 -13.24 9.41
C ASP A 78 -14.83 -12.14 10.01
N ALA A 79 -14.61 -11.04 9.31
CA ALA A 79 -13.72 -9.94 9.71
C ALA A 79 -12.26 -10.39 9.98
N ALA A 80 -11.82 -11.51 9.41
CA ALA A 80 -10.45 -11.96 9.56
C ALA A 80 -9.43 -11.05 8.89
N HIS A 81 -9.88 -10.22 7.96
CA HIS A 81 -9.09 -9.18 7.31
C HIS A 81 -9.89 -7.88 7.25
N ILE A 82 -9.30 -6.81 7.76
CA ILE A 82 -9.90 -5.48 7.84
C ILE A 82 -8.98 -4.47 7.17
N TRP A 83 -9.57 -3.60 6.35
CA TRP A 83 -8.93 -2.43 5.77
C TRP A 83 -9.51 -1.15 6.39
N ARG A 84 -8.62 -0.26 6.82
CA ARG A 84 -8.96 1.04 7.40
C ARG A 84 -8.23 2.16 6.67
N PRO A 85 -8.86 2.90 5.77
CA PRO A 85 -8.31 4.10 5.17
C PRO A 85 -8.36 5.27 6.14
N PHE A 86 -7.34 5.43 6.99
CA PHE A 86 -7.31 6.48 8.02
C PHE A 86 -7.28 7.88 7.44
N ALA A 87 -6.40 8.12 6.47
CA ALA A 87 -6.19 9.42 5.85
C ALA A 87 -6.05 9.27 4.34
N PRO A 88 -7.16 9.07 3.62
CA PRO A 88 -7.15 8.85 2.18
C PRO A 88 -6.83 10.13 1.40
N THR A 89 -7.02 11.29 2.02
CA THR A 89 -6.62 12.61 1.53
C THR A 89 -5.71 13.28 2.55
N CYS A 90 -4.45 13.45 2.20
CA CYS A 90 -3.48 14.11 3.06
C CYS A 90 -2.38 14.78 2.24
N HIS A 91 -1.70 15.74 2.86
CA HIS A 91 -0.45 16.27 2.37
C HIS A 91 0.70 15.48 2.98
N ILE A 92 1.71 15.17 2.18
CA ILE A 92 2.93 14.49 2.61
C ILE A 92 4.15 15.34 2.27
N ALA A 93 5.04 15.53 3.24
CA ALA A 93 6.35 16.13 3.07
C ALA A 93 7.41 15.06 3.37
N VAL A 94 8.31 14.83 2.43
CA VAL A 94 9.36 13.81 2.51
C VAL A 94 10.71 14.50 2.52
N ASN A 95 11.52 14.21 3.53
CA ASN A 95 12.89 14.67 3.65
C ASN A 95 13.78 13.47 4.07
N LEU A 96 14.25 12.73 3.09
CA LEU A 96 15.11 11.58 3.29
C LEU A 96 16.51 11.85 2.75
N THR A 97 17.48 11.12 3.27
CA THR A 97 18.86 11.14 2.78
C THR A 97 18.95 10.88 1.28
N GLN A 98 20.05 11.34 0.66
CA GLN A 98 20.35 11.13 -0.76
C GLN A 98 19.45 11.92 -1.74
N GLY A 99 18.92 13.05 -1.29
CA GLY A 99 18.20 13.99 -2.17
C GLY A 99 16.73 13.64 -2.43
N HIS A 100 16.15 12.70 -1.66
CA HIS A 100 14.72 12.45 -1.70
C HIS A 100 13.99 13.52 -0.87
N GLN A 101 13.83 14.70 -1.45
CA GLN A 101 13.07 15.83 -0.88
C GLN A 101 11.94 16.18 -1.82
N TRP A 102 10.72 16.06 -1.36
CA TRP A 102 9.53 16.41 -2.12
C TRP A 102 8.31 16.50 -1.21
N GLU A 103 7.26 17.07 -1.71
CA GLU A 103 5.95 17.14 -1.06
C GLU A 103 4.82 16.97 -2.08
N GLY A 104 3.65 16.62 -1.62
CA GLY A 104 2.50 16.37 -2.48
C GLY A 104 1.37 15.62 -1.81
N HIS A 105 0.56 14.96 -2.62
CA HIS A 105 -0.55 14.14 -2.13
C HIS A 105 -0.05 12.86 -1.47
N GLY A 106 -0.54 12.60 -0.29
CA GLY A 106 -0.28 11.38 0.48
C GLY A 106 -1.53 10.54 0.72
N TYR A 107 -1.29 9.39 1.29
CA TYR A 107 -2.31 8.42 1.69
C TYR A 107 -1.80 7.62 2.89
N PHE A 108 -2.69 7.35 3.82
CA PHE A 108 -2.38 6.49 4.95
C PHE A 108 -3.54 5.55 5.25
N ASP A 109 -3.25 4.27 5.29
CA ASP A 109 -4.19 3.22 5.68
C ASP A 109 -3.55 2.18 6.61
N SER A 110 -4.36 1.27 7.07
CA SER A 110 -3.94 0.06 7.77
C SER A 110 -4.72 -1.14 7.25
N ASN A 111 -4.00 -2.22 7.01
CA ASN A 111 -4.56 -3.54 6.80
C ASN A 111 -4.11 -4.43 7.95
N PHE A 112 -5.04 -5.10 8.60
CA PHE A 112 -4.75 -6.03 9.67
C PHE A 112 -5.70 -7.23 9.63
N GLY A 113 -5.29 -8.30 10.27
CA GLY A 113 -6.08 -9.53 10.28
C GLY A 113 -5.55 -10.56 11.26
N SER A 114 -6.32 -11.60 11.46
CA SER A 114 -6.01 -12.74 12.33
C SER A 114 -5.34 -13.92 11.61
N ARG A 115 -5.30 -13.87 10.27
CA ARG A 115 -4.72 -14.91 9.40
C ARG A 115 -3.85 -14.31 8.31
N ALA A 116 -3.01 -15.13 7.69
CA ALA A 116 -2.26 -14.73 6.50
C ALA A 116 -3.18 -14.54 5.28
N LEU A 117 -2.92 -13.53 4.46
CA LEU A 117 -3.76 -13.18 3.30
C LEU A 117 -3.96 -14.35 2.33
N GLU A 118 -2.93 -15.15 2.10
CA GLU A 118 -2.98 -16.30 1.19
C GLU A 118 -3.84 -17.46 1.68
N GLN A 119 -4.36 -17.40 2.91
CA GLN A 119 -5.33 -18.37 3.41
C GLN A 119 -6.74 -18.08 2.90
N ASP A 120 -7.07 -16.84 2.65
CA ASP A 120 -8.42 -16.41 2.30
C ASP A 120 -8.56 -15.86 0.88
N PHE A 121 -7.49 -15.34 0.29
CA PHE A 121 -7.54 -14.73 -1.03
C PHE A 121 -6.71 -15.50 -2.06
N ASP A 122 -7.19 -15.52 -3.28
CA ASP A 122 -6.47 -15.98 -4.46
C ASP A 122 -5.83 -14.83 -5.20
N PHE A 123 -6.53 -13.70 -5.26
CA PHE A 123 -6.08 -12.52 -5.99
C PHE A 123 -6.78 -11.28 -5.45
N TRP A 124 -6.06 -10.14 -5.42
CA TRP A 124 -6.70 -8.85 -5.22
C TRP A 124 -6.00 -7.74 -6.02
N THR A 125 -6.75 -6.69 -6.29
CA THR A 125 -6.25 -5.41 -6.76
C THR A 125 -6.75 -4.30 -5.86
N TRP A 126 -5.92 -3.31 -5.70
CA TRP A 126 -6.24 -2.10 -4.96
C TRP A 126 -5.78 -0.89 -5.77
N GLY A 127 -6.54 0.18 -5.69
CA GLY A 127 -6.17 1.44 -6.32
C GLY A 127 -6.67 2.64 -5.54
N ARG A 128 -5.87 3.70 -5.50
CA ARG A 128 -6.28 5.00 -4.99
C ARG A 128 -6.03 6.05 -6.05
N TYR A 129 -7.07 6.75 -6.41
CA TYR A 129 -7.10 7.75 -7.45
C TYR A 129 -7.49 9.10 -6.86
N PRO A 130 -6.56 10.09 -6.77
CA PRO A 130 -6.91 11.45 -6.36
C PRO A 130 -7.80 12.07 -7.44
N MET A 131 -8.92 12.64 -7.03
CA MET A 131 -9.84 13.41 -7.83
C MET A 131 -9.73 14.89 -7.45
N GLN A 132 -10.49 15.77 -8.09
CA GLN A 132 -10.39 17.20 -7.86
C GLN A 132 -10.62 17.61 -6.39
N ASP A 133 -11.60 17.03 -5.73
CA ASP A 133 -12.06 17.38 -4.37
C ASP A 133 -12.13 16.18 -3.41
N ARG A 134 -11.77 14.98 -3.88
CA ARG A 134 -11.88 13.72 -3.16
C ARG A 134 -10.81 12.72 -3.59
N ALA A 135 -10.78 11.60 -2.94
CA ALA A 135 -10.04 10.42 -3.39
C ALA A 135 -11.01 9.25 -3.61
N LEU A 136 -10.86 8.55 -4.73
CA LEU A 136 -11.54 7.29 -4.97
C LEU A 136 -10.59 6.14 -4.60
N CYS A 137 -11.03 5.28 -3.69
CA CYS A 137 -10.36 4.03 -3.36
C CYS A 137 -11.16 2.85 -3.92
N ILE A 138 -10.48 1.94 -4.58
CA ILE A 138 -11.07 0.75 -5.19
C ILE A 138 -10.38 -0.48 -4.59
N TYR A 139 -11.17 -1.46 -4.19
CA TYR A 139 -10.66 -2.73 -3.68
C TYR A 139 -11.45 -3.88 -4.35
N ASP A 140 -10.79 -4.63 -5.20
CA ASP A 140 -11.35 -5.81 -5.85
C ASP A 140 -10.60 -7.04 -5.36
N ALA A 141 -11.33 -8.06 -4.92
CA ALA A 141 -10.70 -9.31 -4.48
C ALA A 141 -11.48 -10.53 -4.96
N THR A 142 -10.74 -11.62 -5.19
CA THR A 142 -11.29 -12.97 -5.36
C THR A 142 -10.84 -13.80 -4.17
N ARG A 143 -11.80 -14.28 -3.39
CA ARG A 143 -11.54 -15.16 -2.26
C ARG A 143 -11.34 -16.61 -2.72
N ARG A 144 -10.75 -17.42 -1.90
CA ARG A 144 -10.47 -18.84 -2.20
C ARG A 144 -11.73 -19.70 -2.33
N ASP A 145 -12.82 -19.29 -1.71
CA ASP A 145 -14.13 -19.93 -1.86
C ASP A 145 -14.84 -19.57 -3.17
N GLY A 146 -14.20 -18.74 -3.99
CA GLY A 146 -14.73 -18.27 -5.27
C GLY A 146 -15.60 -17.01 -5.18
N THR A 147 -15.89 -16.53 -3.98
CA THR A 147 -16.64 -15.27 -3.81
C THR A 147 -15.76 -14.07 -4.17
N THR A 148 -16.39 -12.96 -4.54
CA THR A 148 -15.71 -11.72 -4.89
C THR A 148 -16.03 -10.61 -3.92
N LEU A 149 -15.13 -9.64 -3.83
CA LEU A 149 -15.34 -8.33 -3.25
C LEU A 149 -15.16 -7.30 -4.38
N ASP A 150 -16.13 -6.44 -4.54
CA ASP A 150 -16.10 -5.29 -5.46
C ASP A 150 -16.47 -4.06 -4.64
N LEU A 151 -15.48 -3.26 -4.26
CA LEU A 151 -15.67 -2.09 -3.41
C LEU A 151 -15.13 -0.85 -4.11
N ALA A 152 -15.91 0.22 -4.11
CA ALA A 152 -15.46 1.55 -4.48
C ALA A 152 -15.99 2.55 -3.44
N VAL A 153 -15.10 3.37 -2.89
CA VAL A 153 -15.44 4.40 -1.92
C VAL A 153 -14.83 5.74 -2.33
N GLU A 154 -15.63 6.77 -2.33
CA GLU A 154 -15.19 8.15 -2.45
C GLU A 154 -15.05 8.75 -1.06
N ILE A 155 -13.96 9.46 -0.83
CA ILE A 155 -13.65 10.09 0.46
C ILE A 155 -13.21 11.51 0.16
N ASP A 156 -13.95 12.46 0.68
CA ASP A 156 -13.69 13.89 0.47
C ASP A 156 -12.65 14.47 1.45
N SER A 157 -12.38 15.75 1.32
CA SER A 157 -11.45 16.47 2.19
C SER A 157 -11.96 16.67 3.63
N ALA A 158 -13.27 16.53 3.86
CA ALA A 158 -13.88 16.56 5.20
C ALA A 158 -13.84 15.18 5.88
N GLY A 159 -13.45 14.12 5.14
CA GLY A 159 -13.42 12.74 5.63
C GLY A 159 -14.78 12.05 5.55
N GLU A 160 -15.74 12.62 4.83
CA GLU A 160 -16.98 11.95 4.53
C GLU A 160 -16.73 10.81 3.56
N VAL A 161 -17.30 9.65 3.87
CA VAL A 161 -17.09 8.41 3.12
C VAL A 161 -18.40 8.00 2.46
N VAL A 162 -18.38 7.86 1.15
CA VAL A 162 -19.53 7.42 0.37
C VAL A 162 -19.15 6.18 -0.44
N GLU A 163 -19.84 5.07 -0.20
CA GLU A 163 -19.75 3.92 -1.07
C GLU A 163 -20.42 4.24 -2.41
N THR A 164 -19.71 3.98 -3.52
CA THR A 164 -20.17 4.32 -4.85
C THR A 164 -20.11 3.11 -5.77
N THR A 165 -20.78 3.23 -6.92
CA THR A 165 -20.69 2.18 -7.94
C THR A 165 -19.33 2.23 -8.61
N ALA A 166 -18.60 1.14 -8.52
CA ALA A 166 -17.29 1.02 -9.17
C ALA A 166 -17.44 1.12 -10.70
N PRO A 167 -16.59 1.89 -11.39
CA PRO A 167 -16.53 1.88 -12.86
C PRO A 167 -16.25 0.48 -13.40
N PRO A 168 -16.46 0.24 -14.72
CA PRO A 168 -16.19 -1.05 -15.32
C PRO A 168 -14.77 -1.54 -15.11
N ARG A 169 -14.60 -2.85 -14.92
CA ARG A 169 -13.28 -3.48 -14.85
C ARG A 169 -12.58 -3.36 -16.20
N THR A 170 -11.33 -2.96 -16.17
CA THR A 170 -10.50 -2.76 -17.35
C THR A 170 -9.10 -3.32 -17.11
N ARG A 171 -8.61 -4.08 -18.06
CA ARG A 171 -7.24 -4.61 -18.02
C ARG A 171 -6.29 -3.62 -18.65
N PHE A 172 -5.07 -3.57 -18.13
CA PHE A 172 -3.94 -2.93 -18.76
C PHE A 172 -2.74 -3.88 -18.85
N ALA A 173 -1.64 -3.45 -19.46
CA ALA A 173 -0.50 -4.31 -19.73
C ALA A 173 -0.08 -5.11 -18.49
N ARG A 174 0.20 -6.41 -18.66
CA ARG A 174 0.73 -7.25 -17.60
C ARG A 174 2.08 -6.72 -17.10
N SER A 175 2.44 -7.06 -15.86
CA SER A 175 3.74 -6.75 -15.33
C SER A 175 4.85 -7.52 -16.05
N LEU A 176 6.12 -7.18 -15.78
CA LEU A 176 7.26 -7.93 -16.30
C LEU A 176 7.19 -9.43 -15.92
N TRP A 177 6.74 -9.72 -14.70
CA TRP A 177 6.53 -11.09 -14.22
C TRP A 177 5.17 -11.69 -14.63
N GLN A 178 4.47 -11.06 -15.58
CA GLN A 178 3.18 -11.53 -16.10
C GLN A 178 2.08 -11.62 -15.03
N VAL A 179 2.15 -10.81 -13.98
CA VAL A 179 1.03 -10.64 -13.05
C VAL A 179 -0.11 -9.95 -13.81
N THR A 180 -1.30 -10.52 -13.76
CA THR A 180 -2.50 -9.89 -14.34
C THR A 180 -2.85 -8.65 -13.54
N ARG A 181 -3.13 -7.56 -14.26
CA ARG A 181 -3.50 -6.29 -13.65
C ARG A 181 -4.86 -5.86 -14.18
N GLU A 182 -5.79 -5.73 -13.27
CA GLU A 182 -7.12 -5.17 -13.55
C GLU A 182 -7.30 -3.93 -12.68
N THR A 183 -7.89 -2.91 -13.24
CA THR A 183 -8.31 -1.70 -12.52
C THR A 183 -9.73 -1.34 -12.95
N ARG A 184 -10.19 -0.19 -12.52
CA ARG A 184 -11.49 0.36 -12.91
C ARG A 184 -11.27 1.63 -13.72
N ALA A 185 -12.08 1.83 -14.76
CA ALA A 185 -12.01 3.00 -15.62
C ALA A 185 -13.35 3.21 -16.33
N ASP A 186 -13.58 4.43 -16.82
CA ASP A 186 -14.74 4.74 -17.67
C ASP A 186 -14.73 3.88 -18.93
N ALA A 187 -15.90 3.54 -19.44
CA ALA A 187 -16.04 2.77 -20.66
C ALA A 187 -15.23 3.39 -21.80
N GLY A 188 -14.47 2.56 -22.52
CA GLY A 188 -13.60 2.99 -23.62
C GLY A 188 -12.25 3.60 -23.18
N THR A 189 -12.00 3.77 -21.90
CA THR A 189 -10.69 4.22 -21.38
C THR A 189 -9.73 3.04 -21.26
N MET A 190 -8.51 3.23 -21.77
CA MET A 190 -7.40 2.28 -21.55
C MET A 190 -6.42 2.85 -20.52
N PRO A 191 -6.37 2.29 -19.31
CA PRO A 191 -5.40 2.71 -18.30
C PRO A 191 -3.97 2.52 -18.79
N ARG A 192 -3.09 3.45 -18.42
CA ARG A 192 -1.68 3.43 -18.83
C ARG A 192 -0.75 3.50 -17.63
N GLN A 193 0.22 2.60 -17.58
CA GLN A 193 1.28 2.69 -16.59
C GLN A 193 2.20 3.87 -16.90
N ARG A 194 2.33 4.80 -15.96
CA ARG A 194 3.26 5.92 -15.99
C ARG A 194 4.59 5.58 -15.36
N LEU A 195 4.56 4.83 -14.27
CA LEU A 195 5.75 4.41 -13.55
C LEU A 195 5.56 2.97 -13.04
N ASN A 196 6.55 2.14 -13.29
CA ASN A 196 6.66 0.87 -12.57
C ASN A 196 7.35 1.12 -11.23
N MET A 197 6.62 0.95 -10.14
CA MET A 197 7.13 1.17 -8.80
C MET A 197 7.77 -0.09 -8.23
N LEU A 198 7.07 -1.22 -8.33
CA LEU A 198 7.55 -2.52 -7.89
C LEU A 198 6.95 -3.62 -8.77
N ASP A 199 7.78 -4.56 -9.17
CA ASP A 199 7.36 -5.72 -9.93
C ASP A 199 8.06 -6.98 -9.37
N ALA A 200 7.25 -7.91 -8.91
CA ALA A 200 7.68 -9.18 -8.34
C ALA A 200 6.88 -10.33 -8.98
N PRO A 201 7.30 -11.57 -8.85
CA PRO A 201 6.59 -12.71 -9.45
C PRO A 201 5.11 -12.85 -9.07
N PHE A 202 4.71 -12.24 -7.98
CA PHE A 202 3.36 -12.31 -7.43
C PHE A 202 2.73 -10.94 -7.14
N TYR A 203 3.47 -9.83 -7.29
CA TYR A 203 3.00 -8.50 -6.91
C TYR A 203 3.45 -7.45 -7.92
N SER A 204 2.56 -6.53 -8.22
CA SER A 204 2.86 -5.36 -9.04
C SER A 204 2.31 -4.10 -8.38
N ARG A 205 3.13 -3.05 -8.31
CA ARG A 205 2.71 -1.71 -7.89
C ARG A 205 3.12 -0.71 -8.95
N SER A 206 2.17 0.12 -9.37
CA SER A 206 2.37 1.04 -10.49
C SER A 206 1.67 2.37 -10.26
N LEU A 207 2.22 3.43 -10.81
CA LEU A 207 1.48 4.66 -11.03
C LEU A 207 0.73 4.53 -12.35
N VAL A 208 -0.59 4.70 -12.32
CA VAL A 208 -1.49 4.46 -13.46
C VAL A 208 -2.29 5.71 -13.75
N GLU A 209 -2.23 6.15 -15.00
CA GLU A 209 -3.09 7.18 -15.55
C GLU A 209 -4.34 6.55 -16.14
N THR A 210 -5.49 7.09 -15.80
CA THR A 210 -6.80 6.62 -16.24
C THR A 210 -7.84 7.74 -16.25
N ARG A 211 -9.07 7.42 -16.61
CA ARG A 211 -10.24 8.30 -16.48
C ARG A 211 -11.31 7.58 -15.69
N ILE A 212 -11.85 8.25 -14.68
CA ILE A 212 -12.87 7.72 -13.78
C ILE A 212 -13.91 8.80 -13.54
N ASN A 213 -15.20 8.48 -13.70
CA ASN A 213 -16.31 9.41 -13.54
C ASN A 213 -16.15 10.71 -14.36
N GLY A 214 -15.59 10.60 -15.59
CA GLY A 214 -15.33 11.74 -16.45
C GLY A 214 -14.05 12.51 -16.14
N GLU A 215 -13.38 12.26 -15.03
CA GLU A 215 -12.15 12.94 -14.61
C GLU A 215 -10.89 12.15 -15.01
N ALA A 216 -9.90 12.85 -15.57
CA ALA A 216 -8.57 12.28 -15.78
C ALA A 216 -7.80 12.28 -14.45
N THR A 217 -7.24 11.16 -14.09
CA THR A 217 -6.51 10.99 -12.82
C THR A 217 -5.28 10.12 -12.98
N THR A 218 -4.35 10.27 -12.05
CA THR A 218 -3.18 9.41 -11.94
C THR A 218 -3.07 8.91 -10.50
N GLY A 219 -3.21 7.62 -10.32
CA GLY A 219 -3.27 6.99 -9.01
C GLY A 219 -2.31 5.82 -8.85
N VAL A 220 -2.15 5.38 -7.64
CA VAL A 220 -1.41 4.15 -7.31
C VAL A 220 -2.34 2.95 -7.51
N HIS A 221 -1.81 1.93 -8.16
CA HIS A 221 -2.49 0.67 -8.39
C HIS A 221 -1.61 -0.49 -7.95
N GLU A 222 -2.21 -1.45 -7.27
CA GLU A 222 -1.58 -2.68 -6.82
C GLU A 222 -2.33 -3.91 -7.33
N ALA A 223 -1.59 -4.96 -7.63
CA ALA A 223 -2.13 -6.28 -7.94
C ALA A 223 -1.31 -7.34 -7.22
N LEU A 224 -1.96 -8.24 -6.51
CA LEU A 224 -1.34 -9.33 -5.76
C LEU A 224 -1.96 -10.66 -6.15
N ASP A 225 -1.12 -11.53 -6.72
CA ASP A 225 -1.45 -12.92 -7.04
C ASP A 225 -1.01 -13.83 -5.89
N LEU A 226 -1.95 -14.14 -5.01
CA LEU A 226 -1.70 -14.96 -3.82
C LEU A 226 -1.59 -16.45 -4.14
N ARG A 227 -2.06 -16.89 -5.30
CA ARG A 227 -1.81 -18.26 -5.79
C ARG A 227 -0.32 -18.45 -6.05
N ARG A 228 0.32 -17.46 -6.68
CA ARG A 228 1.78 -17.46 -6.89
C ARG A 228 2.53 -17.26 -5.58
N PHE A 229 2.10 -16.32 -4.74
CA PHE A 229 2.75 -16.05 -3.45
C PHE A 229 2.86 -17.31 -2.56
N ARG A 230 1.89 -18.21 -2.63
CA ARG A 230 1.92 -19.49 -1.89
C ARG A 230 2.99 -20.47 -2.38
N GLN A 231 3.54 -20.29 -3.58
CA GLN A 231 4.51 -21.21 -4.16
C GLN A 231 5.80 -21.26 -3.33
N PRO A 232 6.23 -22.44 -2.86
CA PRO A 232 7.43 -22.55 -2.01
C PRO A 232 8.69 -22.01 -2.66
N LEU A 233 8.82 -22.11 -3.98
CA LEU A 233 9.98 -21.62 -4.74
C LEU A 233 10.18 -20.09 -4.65
N LEU A 234 9.16 -19.33 -4.28
CA LEU A 234 9.26 -17.88 -4.12
C LEU A 234 9.70 -17.44 -2.71
N LYS A 235 9.64 -18.33 -1.72
CA LYS A 235 10.00 -18.03 -0.33
C LYS A 235 11.47 -17.62 -0.14
N PRO A 236 12.47 -18.25 -0.82
CA PRO A 236 13.87 -17.80 -0.73
C PRO A 236 14.08 -16.34 -1.15
N MET A 237 13.34 -15.87 -2.17
CA MET A 237 13.42 -14.48 -2.60
C MET A 237 12.98 -13.50 -1.50
N LEU A 238 11.95 -13.85 -0.74
CA LEU A 238 11.49 -13.05 0.39
C LEU A 238 12.55 -12.96 1.48
N ALA A 239 13.23 -14.07 1.80
CA ALA A 239 14.30 -14.11 2.80
C ALA A 239 15.47 -13.17 2.46
N VAL A 240 15.79 -13.01 1.17
CA VAL A 240 16.81 -12.07 0.70
C VAL A 240 16.33 -10.62 0.79
N ARG A 241 15.08 -10.35 0.39
CA ARG A 241 14.54 -8.99 0.30
C ARG A 241 14.03 -8.46 1.64
N VAL A 242 13.73 -9.35 2.58
CA VAL A 242 13.23 -9.03 3.93
C VAL A 242 14.14 -9.74 4.95
N PRO A 243 15.36 -9.23 5.19
CA PRO A 243 16.30 -9.90 6.08
C PRO A 243 15.83 -9.85 7.52
N ARG A 244 15.96 -10.98 8.22
CA ARG A 244 15.84 -11.07 9.68
C ARG A 244 17.14 -10.66 10.32
N ARG A 245 17.04 -9.98 11.47
CA ARG A 245 18.23 -9.63 12.24
C ARG A 245 18.45 -10.62 13.39
N ALA A 246 19.70 -10.93 13.68
CA ALA A 246 20.05 -11.80 14.80
C ALA A 246 19.48 -11.28 16.14
N GLY A 247 19.13 -12.18 17.01
CA GLY A 247 18.57 -11.86 18.33
C GLY A 247 17.07 -11.48 18.32
N TRP A 248 16.39 -11.55 17.18
CA TRP A 248 14.94 -11.37 17.15
C TRP A 248 14.25 -12.60 17.70
N THR A 249 13.28 -12.34 18.55
CA THR A 249 12.35 -13.38 19.00
C THR A 249 11.01 -13.15 18.33
N PHE A 250 10.43 -14.22 17.83
CA PHE A 250 9.09 -14.22 17.24
C PHE A 250 8.20 -15.03 18.18
N THR A 251 6.98 -14.58 18.34
CA THR A 251 5.93 -15.45 18.90
C THR A 251 5.37 -16.27 17.75
N ASP A 252 5.32 -17.57 17.91
CA ASP A 252 4.67 -18.53 17.02
C ASP A 252 3.16 -18.28 16.95
#